data_77b3148710a92348bcfa2d52317f0ac1
#
_entry.id   77b3148710a92348bcfa2d52317f0ac1
#
_cell.length_a   1.000
_cell.length_b   1.000
_cell.length_c   1.000
_cell.angle_alpha   90.00
_cell.angle_beta   90.00
_cell.angle_gamma   90.00
#
_symmetry.space_group_name_H-M   'P 1'
#
loop_
_entity.id
_entity.type
_entity.pdbx_description
1 polymer ?
#
loop_
_entity_poly.entity_id
_entity_poly.type
_entity_poly.pdbx_seq_one_letter_code
_entity_poly.pdbx_strand_id
1 'polypeptide(L)'
;MRNIFSKLSFVACLPLIFCSCKTKTEVALTARYPDWAKNAVIYEVNTRQFSPEGTFKAFEASLPRLKELGVDILWFMPIYPIGEKNRKFPAGSTTSLGSYYSVRDYKGVNPEFGTEADFKAAVTKAHEMGFKVILDWVANHSAWDNKWVSEHPEWYVQDSTGKILSAFDWTDVAKLNYKNKDMRKAMIGSMKYWVDNCDIDGFRCDVAGEVPVDFWEEAHAELEKTKIMFMLAENEGTKDMCKTAFDMDYGWKMHSLMAKVAKGEDSVKSIIKLQQKIDSILPKDAVRMYFITNHDENSWNGTAKEKFGEGENAFAVLTYTLPGMPLIYNGQEAGLDKRLRFFAKDTIDWNHKDFSPFYKTLNALKHENEALWNTPFGGSFVPLDNTQPRKVLSFMREKGDNRVVVILNLSPAKVTVNLKGSKADGDYTDVFSKAEFTLNSSNLNLTLPAWGYWVMEAE
;
A
#
# COMPACT_ATOMS: atom_id res chain seq x y z
N MET A 1 -74.23 46.60 52.01
CA MET A 1 -73.06 46.50 52.88
C MET A 1 -72.00 45.59 52.23
N ARG A 2 -70.81 46.12 52.12
CA ARG A 2 -69.53 45.48 51.77
C ARG A 2 -69.38 44.89 50.38
N ASN A 3 -68.73 45.69 49.51
CA ASN A 3 -68.02 45.34 48.30
C ASN A 3 -66.80 44.44 48.61
N ILE A 4 -66.57 43.41 47.73
CA ILE A 4 -65.28 42.74 47.61
C ILE A 4 -64.90 42.74 46.15
N PHE A 5 -63.91 43.57 45.78
CA PHE A 5 -63.23 43.56 44.50
C PHE A 5 -62.27 42.38 44.44
N SER A 6 -62.41 41.49 43.45
CA SER A 6 -61.43 40.50 43.11
C SER A 6 -60.56 40.98 41.93
N LYS A 7 -59.25 41.11 42.17
CA LYS A 7 -58.25 41.44 41.18
C LYS A 7 -57.98 40.22 40.31
N LEU A 8 -58.24 40.30 39.01
CA LEU A 8 -57.70 39.35 37.99
C LEU A 8 -56.27 39.74 37.68
N SER A 9 -55.31 38.81 37.98
CA SER A 9 -53.94 38.90 37.51
C SER A 9 -53.83 38.17 36.17
N PHE A 10 -53.49 38.89 35.10
CA PHE A 10 -53.13 38.33 33.82
C PHE A 10 -51.69 37.77 33.90
N VAL A 11 -51.53 36.46 33.78
CA VAL A 11 -50.23 35.81 33.59
C VAL A 11 -49.99 35.74 32.07
N ALA A 12 -49.04 36.52 31.59
CA ALA A 12 -48.56 36.44 30.22
C ALA A 12 -47.64 35.22 30.10
N CYS A 13 -48.10 34.16 29.41
CA CYS A 13 -47.25 33.06 28.98
C CYS A 13 -46.44 33.49 27.74
N LEU A 14 -45.14 33.71 27.90
CA LEU A 14 -44.18 33.75 26.77
C LEU A 14 -43.95 32.34 26.26
N PRO A 15 -44.06 32.05 24.95
CA PRO A 15 -43.64 30.79 24.42
C PRO A 15 -42.11 30.76 24.34
N LEU A 16 -41.48 29.87 25.11
CA LEU A 16 -40.07 29.48 24.94
C LEU A 16 -39.94 28.73 23.62
N ILE A 17 -39.37 29.37 22.58
CA ILE A 17 -38.95 28.71 21.36
C ILE A 17 -37.70 27.91 21.66
N PHE A 18 -37.84 26.62 21.88
CA PHE A 18 -36.72 25.68 21.88
C PHE A 18 -36.20 25.58 20.48
N CYS A 19 -35.10 26.29 20.19
CA CYS A 19 -34.30 26.06 19.00
C CYS A 19 -33.61 24.68 19.15
N SER A 20 -34.22 23.64 18.57
CA SER A 20 -33.64 22.31 18.51
C SER A 20 -32.47 22.38 17.54
N CYS A 21 -31.27 22.60 18.05
CA CYS A 21 -30.05 22.30 17.33
C CYS A 21 -30.05 20.80 17.03
N LYS A 22 -30.42 20.42 15.80
CA LYS A 22 -30.14 19.08 15.27
C LYS A 22 -28.62 18.97 15.17
N THR A 23 -27.97 18.44 16.19
CA THR A 23 -26.64 17.87 16.05
C THR A 23 -26.71 16.83 14.96
N LYS A 24 -26.10 17.11 13.81
CA LYS A 24 -25.79 16.08 12.82
C LYS A 24 -24.96 15.04 13.57
N THR A 25 -25.55 13.91 13.84
CA THR A 25 -24.79 12.74 14.29
C THR A 25 -23.86 12.43 13.11
N GLU A 26 -22.58 12.75 13.23
CA GLU A 26 -21.56 12.23 12.34
C GLU A 26 -21.65 10.71 12.46
N VAL A 27 -22.02 10.07 11.35
CA VAL A 27 -21.93 8.62 11.24
C VAL A 27 -20.44 8.32 11.32
N ALA A 28 -20.02 7.62 12.37
CA ALA A 28 -18.63 7.23 12.52
C ALA A 28 -18.21 6.46 11.26
N LEU A 29 -17.17 6.94 10.59
CA LEU A 29 -16.58 6.23 9.45
C LEU A 29 -16.00 4.92 9.98
N THR A 30 -16.51 3.80 9.50
CA THR A 30 -15.98 2.48 9.82
C THR A 30 -15.35 1.91 8.56
N ALA A 31 -14.09 1.50 8.66
CA ALA A 31 -13.44 0.67 7.66
C ALA A 31 -13.51 -0.80 8.11
N ARG A 32 -13.39 -1.73 7.16
CA ARG A 32 -13.25 -3.16 7.49
C ARG A 32 -11.88 -3.48 8.04
N TYR A 33 -10.86 -2.75 7.59
CA TYR A 33 -9.49 -2.94 8.03
C TYR A 33 -9.22 -2.31 9.40
N PRO A 34 -8.17 -2.76 10.10
CA PRO A 34 -7.85 -2.28 11.45
C PRO A 34 -7.56 -0.77 11.49
N ASP A 35 -7.97 -0.09 12.56
CA ASP A 35 -7.78 1.36 12.75
C ASP A 35 -6.32 1.82 12.60
N TRP A 36 -5.36 0.98 12.95
CA TRP A 36 -3.94 1.30 12.82
C TRP A 36 -3.49 1.48 11.36
N ALA A 37 -4.27 1.00 10.37
CA ALA A 37 -3.95 1.15 8.95
C ALA A 37 -4.46 2.45 8.33
N LYS A 38 -5.22 3.27 9.08
CA LYS A 38 -5.87 4.49 8.55
C LYS A 38 -4.91 5.53 7.97
N ASN A 39 -3.69 5.61 8.47
CA ASN A 39 -2.64 6.53 8.00
C ASN A 39 -1.30 5.82 7.75
N ALA A 40 -1.33 4.49 7.69
CA ALA A 40 -0.15 3.67 7.59
C ALA A 40 0.57 3.77 6.25
N VAL A 41 1.88 3.51 6.30
CA VAL A 41 2.79 3.36 5.17
C VAL A 41 3.39 1.95 5.19
N ILE A 42 3.40 1.26 4.04
CA ILE A 42 3.98 -0.07 3.93
C ILE A 42 5.46 0.02 3.57
N TYR A 43 6.25 -0.85 4.18
CA TYR A 43 7.63 -1.12 3.82
C TYR A 43 7.78 -2.59 3.43
N GLU A 44 8.10 -2.84 2.17
CA GLU A 44 8.29 -4.19 1.65
C GLU A 44 9.71 -4.68 1.92
N VAL A 45 9.81 -5.86 2.55
CA VAL A 45 11.06 -6.46 3.04
C VAL A 45 11.43 -7.68 2.21
N ASN A 46 12.46 -7.56 1.39
CA ASN A 46 13.13 -8.69 0.77
C ASN A 46 14.25 -9.18 1.68
N THR A 47 13.95 -10.11 2.57
CA THR A 47 14.90 -10.62 3.59
C THR A 47 16.23 -11.06 3.00
N ARG A 48 16.22 -11.79 1.86
CA ARG A 48 17.43 -12.27 1.19
C ARG A 48 18.37 -11.14 0.78
N GLN A 49 17.82 -10.03 0.31
CA GLN A 49 18.60 -8.95 -0.31
C GLN A 49 18.88 -7.79 0.66
N PHE A 50 18.20 -7.77 1.80
CA PHE A 50 18.20 -6.63 2.73
C PHE A 50 19.60 -6.38 3.35
N SER A 51 20.32 -7.43 3.68
CA SER A 51 21.65 -7.35 4.28
C SER A 51 22.62 -8.37 3.67
N PRO A 52 23.93 -8.26 3.89
CA PRO A 52 24.88 -9.29 3.48
C PRO A 52 24.53 -10.67 4.01
N GLU A 53 24.04 -10.79 5.25
CA GLU A 53 23.61 -12.03 5.86
C GLU A 53 22.30 -12.55 5.24
N GLY A 54 21.34 -11.64 4.99
CA GLY A 54 20.00 -11.95 4.47
C GLY A 54 19.16 -12.73 5.46
N THR A 55 19.25 -12.42 6.75
CA THR A 55 18.57 -13.13 7.84
C THR A 55 17.61 -12.23 8.61
N PHE A 56 16.64 -12.83 9.32
CA PHE A 56 15.73 -12.10 10.20
C PHE A 56 16.48 -11.34 11.30
N LYS A 57 17.52 -11.95 11.87
CA LYS A 57 18.34 -11.32 12.90
C LYS A 57 19.06 -10.07 12.38
N ALA A 58 19.57 -10.12 11.16
CA ALA A 58 20.21 -8.96 10.54
C ALA A 58 19.18 -7.86 10.19
N PHE A 59 17.97 -8.25 9.76
CA PHE A 59 16.87 -7.31 9.53
C PHE A 59 16.41 -6.65 10.84
N GLU A 60 16.25 -7.42 11.93
CA GLU A 60 15.83 -6.92 13.25
C GLU A 60 16.69 -5.74 13.73
N ALA A 61 18.00 -5.80 13.48
CA ALA A 61 18.93 -4.71 13.81
C ALA A 61 18.60 -3.38 13.09
N SER A 62 17.82 -3.41 12.01
CA SER A 62 17.41 -2.23 11.25
C SER A 62 16.06 -1.63 11.68
N LEU A 63 15.33 -2.28 12.58
CA LEU A 63 14.03 -1.78 13.06
C LEU A 63 14.09 -0.36 13.64
N PRO A 64 15.13 0.05 14.44
CA PRO A 64 15.23 1.43 14.90
C PRO A 64 15.30 2.45 13.75
N ARG A 65 16.06 2.17 12.70
CA ARG A 65 16.17 3.02 11.50
C ARG A 65 14.82 3.11 10.77
N LEU A 66 14.11 1.98 10.63
CA LEU A 66 12.79 1.95 9.99
C LEU A 66 11.74 2.69 10.81
N LYS A 67 11.82 2.62 12.15
CA LYS A 67 10.96 3.43 13.03
C LYS A 67 11.22 4.91 12.86
N GLU A 68 12.47 5.31 12.77
CA GLU A 68 12.86 6.69 12.52
C GLU A 68 12.45 7.14 11.10
N LEU A 69 12.45 6.24 10.11
CA LEU A 69 11.94 6.50 8.77
C LEU A 69 10.42 6.80 8.78
N GLY A 70 9.69 6.26 9.77
CA GLY A 70 8.26 6.50 9.95
C GLY A 70 7.37 5.54 9.13
N VAL A 71 7.80 4.31 8.87
CA VAL A 71 6.95 3.27 8.28
C VAL A 71 6.20 2.51 9.36
N ASP A 72 5.08 1.89 9.01
CA ASP A 72 4.15 1.27 9.96
C ASP A 72 3.99 -0.23 9.75
N ILE A 73 3.88 -0.65 8.50
CA ILE A 73 3.63 -2.04 8.13
C ILE A 73 4.88 -2.62 7.48
N LEU A 74 5.40 -3.70 8.04
CA LEU A 74 6.49 -4.48 7.46
C LEU A 74 5.88 -5.66 6.69
N TRP A 75 5.92 -5.59 5.36
CA TRP A 75 5.51 -6.69 4.50
C TRP A 75 6.73 -7.53 4.14
N PHE A 76 6.85 -8.71 4.75
CA PHE A 76 7.89 -9.68 4.41
C PHE A 76 7.49 -10.45 3.15
N MET A 77 8.33 -10.41 2.12
CA MET A 77 8.26 -11.33 0.98
C MET A 77 8.29 -12.79 1.49
N PRO A 78 7.92 -13.79 0.66
CA PRO A 78 7.76 -15.16 1.15
C PRO A 78 8.99 -15.66 1.92
N ILE A 79 8.75 -16.14 3.14
CA ILE A 79 9.78 -16.61 4.08
C ILE A 79 9.91 -18.14 4.11
N TYR A 80 9.16 -18.83 3.28
CA TYR A 80 9.00 -20.29 3.30
C TYR A 80 10.19 -21.01 2.64
N PRO A 81 10.43 -22.31 2.97
CA PRO A 81 11.40 -23.13 2.27
C PRO A 81 11.08 -23.16 0.77
N ILE A 82 12.10 -22.97 -0.04
CA ILE A 82 11.97 -22.89 -1.50
C ILE A 82 12.12 -24.26 -2.13
N GLY A 83 11.28 -24.56 -3.13
CA GLY A 83 11.33 -25.78 -3.91
C GLY A 83 12.67 -25.99 -4.64
N GLU A 84 13.09 -27.25 -4.76
CA GLU A 84 14.32 -27.66 -5.46
C GLU A 84 13.99 -28.34 -6.79
N LYS A 85 12.89 -29.06 -6.86
CA LYS A 85 12.45 -29.74 -8.06
C LYS A 85 11.97 -28.73 -9.12
N ASN A 86 12.54 -28.83 -10.32
CA ASN A 86 12.31 -27.92 -11.45
C ASN A 86 12.70 -26.45 -11.18
N ARG A 87 13.60 -26.22 -10.22
CA ARG A 87 14.07 -24.88 -9.84
C ARG A 87 14.62 -24.15 -11.07
N LYS A 88 14.19 -22.90 -11.25
CA LYS A 88 14.69 -22.00 -12.31
C LYS A 88 16.08 -21.47 -11.95
N PHE A 89 16.90 -21.28 -12.98
CA PHE A 89 18.25 -20.74 -12.85
C PHE A 89 18.34 -19.38 -13.58
N PRO A 90 19.12 -18.43 -13.07
CA PRO A 90 19.47 -17.24 -13.82
C PRO A 90 20.13 -17.63 -15.15
N ALA A 91 19.90 -16.86 -16.20
CA ALA A 91 20.51 -17.10 -17.49
C ALA A 91 22.04 -17.19 -17.39
N GLY A 92 22.62 -18.30 -17.90
CA GLY A 92 24.07 -18.57 -17.87
C GLY A 92 24.62 -18.98 -16.48
N SER A 93 23.77 -19.20 -15.48
CA SER A 93 24.19 -19.64 -14.14
C SER A 93 23.97 -21.14 -13.95
N THR A 94 24.88 -21.79 -13.24
CA THR A 94 24.76 -23.18 -12.76
C THR A 94 24.28 -23.25 -11.30
N THR A 95 24.06 -22.09 -10.65
CA THR A 95 23.56 -22.00 -9.28
C THR A 95 22.32 -21.14 -9.21
N SER A 96 21.40 -21.50 -8.33
CA SER A 96 20.16 -20.77 -8.09
C SER A 96 19.67 -21.00 -6.65
N LEU A 97 19.21 -19.95 -6.01
CA LEU A 97 18.49 -20.03 -4.74
C LEU A 97 16.98 -20.29 -4.93
N GLY A 98 16.51 -20.29 -6.17
CA GLY A 98 15.11 -20.50 -6.53
C GLY A 98 14.21 -19.27 -6.27
N SER A 99 12.97 -19.41 -6.71
CA SER A 99 11.92 -18.41 -6.52
C SER A 99 11.40 -18.42 -5.09
N TYR A 100 11.28 -17.27 -4.46
CA TYR A 100 10.57 -17.11 -3.17
C TYR A 100 9.15 -17.66 -3.23
N TYR A 101 8.54 -17.61 -4.41
CA TYR A 101 7.14 -18.04 -4.66
C TYR A 101 7.02 -19.53 -4.97
N SER A 102 8.11 -20.29 -5.02
CA SER A 102 8.07 -21.76 -5.11
C SER A 102 8.06 -22.38 -3.71
N VAL A 103 6.89 -22.38 -3.05
CA VAL A 103 6.74 -22.75 -1.64
C VAL A 103 6.75 -24.27 -1.45
N ARG A 104 7.80 -24.78 -0.79
CA ARG A 104 7.96 -26.21 -0.47
C ARG A 104 7.20 -26.62 0.80
N ASP A 105 7.12 -25.74 1.79
CA ASP A 105 6.38 -25.97 3.02
C ASP A 105 5.74 -24.67 3.52
N TYR A 106 4.42 -24.64 3.61
CA TYR A 106 3.65 -23.46 4.04
C TYR A 106 3.78 -23.12 5.53
N LYS A 107 4.33 -24.04 6.35
CA LYS A 107 4.51 -23.85 7.80
C LYS A 107 5.99 -23.83 8.21
N GLY A 108 6.89 -23.94 7.24
CA GLY A 108 8.32 -23.87 7.48
C GLY A 108 8.91 -22.50 7.23
N VAL A 109 10.09 -22.25 7.77
CA VAL A 109 10.93 -21.09 7.49
C VAL A 109 12.09 -21.51 6.58
N ASN A 110 12.39 -20.68 5.58
CA ASN A 110 13.57 -20.87 4.74
C ASN A 110 14.84 -20.80 5.61
N PRO A 111 15.66 -21.88 5.66
CA PRO A 111 16.85 -21.92 6.49
C PRO A 111 17.90 -20.85 6.13
N GLU A 112 17.84 -20.26 4.93
CA GLU A 112 18.68 -19.10 4.57
C GLU A 112 18.38 -17.87 5.43
N PHE A 113 17.15 -17.72 5.93
CA PHE A 113 16.69 -16.55 6.68
C PHE A 113 16.82 -16.72 8.20
N GLY A 114 16.97 -17.95 8.66
CA GLY A 114 17.02 -18.32 10.08
C GLY A 114 15.99 -19.40 10.44
N THR A 115 15.53 -19.37 11.68
CA THR A 115 14.52 -20.28 12.22
C THR A 115 13.19 -19.59 12.42
N GLU A 116 12.12 -20.37 12.70
CA GLU A 116 10.84 -19.81 13.12
C GLU A 116 10.96 -18.99 14.41
N ALA A 117 11.81 -19.41 15.34
CA ALA A 117 12.07 -18.65 16.55
C ALA A 117 12.72 -17.29 16.26
N ASP A 118 13.61 -17.19 15.26
CA ASP A 118 14.22 -15.93 14.83
C ASP A 118 13.17 -15.02 14.19
N PHE A 119 12.27 -15.57 13.34
CA PHE A 119 11.18 -14.81 12.76
C PHE A 119 10.21 -14.29 13.83
N LYS A 120 9.81 -15.16 14.77
CA LYS A 120 8.94 -14.78 15.89
C LYS A 120 9.56 -13.69 16.77
N ALA A 121 10.88 -13.76 17.02
CA ALA A 121 11.61 -12.73 17.76
C ALA A 121 11.57 -11.39 17.00
N ALA A 122 11.81 -11.41 15.68
CA ALA A 122 11.74 -10.22 14.84
C ALA A 122 10.33 -9.60 14.83
N VAL A 123 9.26 -10.41 14.74
CA VAL A 123 7.86 -9.93 14.83
C VAL A 123 7.58 -9.34 16.21
N THR A 124 7.96 -10.01 17.29
CA THR A 124 7.80 -9.51 18.66
C THR A 124 8.50 -8.15 18.81
N LYS A 125 9.73 -8.04 18.34
CA LYS A 125 10.50 -6.79 18.41
C LYS A 125 9.88 -5.68 17.56
N ALA A 126 9.36 -6.02 16.37
CA ALA A 126 8.63 -5.08 15.54
C ALA A 126 7.38 -4.55 16.26
N HIS A 127 6.59 -5.42 16.89
CA HIS A 127 5.41 -5.02 17.68
C HIS A 127 5.75 -4.13 18.87
N GLU A 128 6.82 -4.45 19.63
CA GLU A 128 7.32 -3.59 20.73
C GLU A 128 7.66 -2.18 20.27
N MET A 129 8.07 -2.03 19.02
CA MET A 129 8.38 -0.74 18.40
C MET A 129 7.18 -0.09 17.69
N GLY A 130 6.00 -0.74 17.71
CA GLY A 130 4.75 -0.23 17.15
C GLY A 130 4.56 -0.52 15.67
N PHE A 131 5.37 -1.38 15.06
CA PHE A 131 5.12 -1.87 13.70
C PHE A 131 4.01 -2.92 13.67
N LYS A 132 3.45 -3.11 12.48
CA LYS A 132 2.62 -4.23 12.10
C LYS A 132 3.36 -5.10 11.10
N VAL A 133 3.10 -6.40 11.13
CA VAL A 133 3.80 -7.36 10.29
C VAL A 133 2.81 -8.14 9.44
N ILE A 134 2.98 -8.12 8.12
CA ILE A 134 2.23 -8.95 7.20
C ILE A 134 3.16 -9.87 6.41
N LEU A 135 2.67 -11.07 6.10
CA LEU A 135 3.40 -12.06 5.30
C LEU A 135 2.89 -12.12 3.87
N ASP A 136 3.82 -12.32 2.94
CA ASP A 136 3.47 -12.69 1.57
C ASP A 136 2.96 -14.13 1.53
N TRP A 137 1.78 -14.35 0.96
CA TRP A 137 1.09 -15.62 0.93
C TRP A 137 0.85 -16.12 -0.49
N VAL A 138 1.44 -17.26 -0.83
CA VAL A 138 1.38 -17.85 -2.16
C VAL A 138 0.29 -18.92 -2.21
N ALA A 139 -0.93 -18.51 -2.54
CA ALA A 139 -2.08 -19.41 -2.52
C ALA A 139 -2.38 -20.10 -3.86
N ASN A 140 -1.92 -19.52 -5.00
CA ASN A 140 -2.28 -20.06 -6.32
C ASN A 140 -1.56 -21.39 -6.67
N HIS A 141 -0.37 -21.63 -6.11
CA HIS A 141 0.51 -22.73 -6.48
C HIS A 141 1.46 -23.09 -5.34
N SER A 142 2.11 -24.25 -5.44
CA SER A 142 3.21 -24.65 -4.56
C SER A 142 4.40 -25.17 -5.37
N ALA A 143 5.54 -25.40 -4.71
CA ALA A 143 6.66 -26.12 -5.32
C ALA A 143 6.27 -27.55 -5.71
N TRP A 144 6.96 -28.14 -6.69
CA TRP A 144 6.78 -29.53 -7.10
C TRP A 144 7.21 -30.57 -6.07
N ASP A 145 8.04 -30.19 -5.14
CA ASP A 145 8.51 -30.99 -3.99
C ASP A 145 7.84 -30.59 -2.67
N ASN A 146 6.76 -29.83 -2.73
CA ASN A 146 5.82 -29.72 -1.61
C ASN A 146 5.22 -31.10 -1.35
N LYS A 147 5.17 -31.52 -0.08
CA LYS A 147 4.65 -32.83 0.30
C LYS A 147 3.22 -33.09 -0.16
N TRP A 148 2.40 -32.06 -0.29
CA TRP A 148 1.03 -32.19 -0.81
C TRP A 148 0.99 -32.76 -2.24
N VAL A 149 2.02 -32.55 -3.05
CA VAL A 149 2.09 -33.11 -4.43
C VAL A 149 2.09 -34.64 -4.40
N SER A 150 2.76 -35.25 -3.43
CA SER A 150 2.84 -36.71 -3.31
C SER A 150 1.75 -37.31 -2.41
N GLU A 151 1.34 -36.61 -1.35
CA GLU A 151 0.34 -37.09 -0.38
C GLU A 151 -1.09 -36.87 -0.88
N HIS A 152 -1.33 -35.79 -1.64
CA HIS A 152 -2.65 -35.34 -2.07
C HIS A 152 -2.62 -34.80 -3.52
N PRO A 153 -2.30 -35.64 -4.52
CA PRO A 153 -2.23 -35.18 -5.91
C PRO A 153 -3.56 -34.60 -6.41
N GLU A 154 -4.72 -34.99 -5.83
CA GLU A 154 -6.04 -34.44 -6.13
C GLU A 154 -6.23 -32.99 -5.64
N TRP A 155 -5.33 -32.47 -4.84
CA TRP A 155 -5.31 -31.07 -4.42
C TRP A 155 -4.74 -30.14 -5.51
N TYR A 156 -4.24 -30.72 -6.59
CA TYR A 156 -3.65 -30.00 -7.72
C TYR A 156 -4.51 -30.11 -8.97
N VAL A 157 -4.44 -29.11 -9.83
CA VAL A 157 -5.09 -29.16 -11.13
C VAL A 157 -4.38 -30.21 -11.99
N GLN A 158 -5.17 -31.13 -12.56
CA GLN A 158 -4.68 -32.23 -13.39
C GLN A 158 -5.29 -32.17 -14.80
N ASP A 159 -4.58 -32.67 -15.79
CA ASP A 159 -5.11 -32.91 -17.11
C ASP A 159 -5.96 -34.22 -17.15
N SER A 160 -6.48 -34.55 -18.34
CA SER A 160 -7.30 -35.75 -18.54
C SER A 160 -6.54 -37.08 -18.30
N THR A 161 -5.23 -37.07 -18.22
CA THR A 161 -4.39 -38.24 -17.91
C THR A 161 -4.02 -38.35 -16.44
N GLY A 162 -4.44 -37.39 -15.61
CA GLY A 162 -4.08 -37.33 -14.19
C GLY A 162 -2.73 -36.66 -13.92
N LYS A 163 -2.10 -36.06 -14.93
CA LYS A 163 -0.84 -35.33 -14.76
C LYS A 163 -1.11 -33.95 -14.17
N ILE A 164 -0.43 -33.61 -13.06
CA ILE A 164 -0.49 -32.29 -12.44
C ILE A 164 0.07 -31.24 -13.38
N LEU A 165 -0.61 -30.09 -13.44
CA LEU A 165 -0.27 -28.96 -14.30
C LEU A 165 0.52 -27.87 -13.55
N SER A 166 1.42 -27.19 -14.26
CA SER A 166 2.04 -25.95 -13.79
C SER A 166 1.02 -24.81 -13.69
N ALA A 167 1.30 -23.81 -12.85
CA ALA A 167 0.61 -22.54 -12.89
C ALA A 167 1.19 -21.71 -14.07
N PHE A 168 0.35 -21.39 -15.06
CA PHE A 168 0.76 -20.68 -16.27
C PHE A 168 1.98 -21.35 -16.97
N ASP A 169 2.95 -20.56 -17.40
CA ASP A 169 4.25 -20.98 -17.93
C ASP A 169 5.34 -21.12 -16.84
N TRP A 170 4.94 -21.06 -15.54
CA TRP A 170 5.85 -21.18 -14.42
C TRP A 170 6.16 -22.64 -14.11
N THR A 171 7.19 -23.15 -14.76
CA THR A 171 7.54 -24.59 -14.75
C THR A 171 8.07 -25.10 -13.41
N ASP A 172 8.42 -24.22 -12.50
CA ASP A 172 8.95 -24.51 -11.16
C ASP A 172 7.87 -24.66 -10.08
N VAL A 173 6.58 -24.52 -10.44
CA VAL A 173 5.46 -24.62 -9.51
C VAL A 173 4.28 -25.42 -10.06
N ALA A 174 3.49 -26.01 -9.17
CA ALA A 174 2.30 -26.81 -9.45
C ALA A 174 1.03 -26.07 -9.04
N LYS A 175 0.02 -25.99 -9.92
CA LYS A 175 -1.23 -25.23 -9.69
C LYS A 175 -2.16 -25.94 -8.73
N LEU A 176 -2.61 -25.27 -7.67
CA LEU A 176 -3.54 -25.76 -6.68
C LEU A 176 -5.00 -25.78 -7.21
N ASN A 177 -5.77 -26.77 -6.76
CA ASN A 177 -7.15 -27.02 -7.18
C ASN A 177 -8.16 -26.56 -6.12
N TYR A 178 -8.66 -25.35 -6.25
CA TYR A 178 -9.63 -24.74 -5.33
C TYR A 178 -11.04 -25.36 -5.37
N LYS A 179 -11.30 -26.32 -6.25
CA LYS A 179 -12.52 -27.14 -6.18
C LYS A 179 -12.44 -28.18 -5.07
N ASN A 180 -11.24 -28.54 -4.63
CA ASN A 180 -11.02 -29.47 -3.53
C ASN A 180 -11.15 -28.75 -2.18
N LYS A 181 -12.14 -29.14 -1.39
CA LYS A 181 -12.45 -28.48 -0.11
C LYS A 181 -11.44 -28.81 0.99
N ASP A 182 -10.80 -29.96 0.95
CA ASP A 182 -9.81 -30.33 1.97
C ASP A 182 -8.50 -29.59 1.74
N MET A 183 -8.11 -29.35 0.47
CA MET A 183 -7.04 -28.44 0.11
C MET A 183 -7.30 -27.03 0.65
N ARG A 184 -8.52 -26.48 0.44
CA ARG A 184 -8.89 -25.15 0.98
C ARG A 184 -8.72 -25.09 2.49
N LYS A 185 -9.20 -26.08 3.24
CA LYS A 185 -9.04 -26.16 4.70
C LYS A 185 -7.56 -26.22 5.11
N ALA A 186 -6.76 -27.03 4.42
CA ALA A 186 -5.32 -27.14 4.68
C ALA A 186 -4.59 -25.80 4.42
N MET A 187 -4.98 -25.09 3.36
CA MET A 187 -4.44 -23.77 3.04
C MET A 187 -4.79 -22.75 4.12
N ILE A 188 -6.06 -22.65 4.52
CA ILE A 188 -6.51 -21.77 5.62
C ILE A 188 -5.81 -22.14 6.93
N GLY A 189 -5.71 -23.43 7.25
CA GLY A 189 -4.99 -23.90 8.44
C GLY A 189 -3.49 -23.58 8.42
N SER A 190 -2.90 -23.42 7.23
CA SER A 190 -1.52 -22.97 7.08
C SER A 190 -1.39 -21.46 7.27
N MET A 191 -2.34 -20.65 6.80
CA MET A 191 -2.41 -19.22 7.10
C MET A 191 -2.57 -18.99 8.60
N LYS A 192 -3.55 -19.66 9.21
CA LYS A 192 -3.84 -19.57 10.64
C LYS A 192 -2.64 -19.93 11.51
N TYR A 193 -1.80 -20.88 11.08
CA TYR A 193 -0.57 -21.24 11.77
C TYR A 193 0.33 -20.03 12.07
N TRP A 194 0.52 -19.14 11.11
CA TRP A 194 1.37 -17.95 11.28
C TRP A 194 0.73 -16.90 12.19
N VAL A 195 -0.59 -16.76 12.14
CA VAL A 195 -1.32 -15.88 13.05
C VAL A 195 -1.21 -16.38 14.48
N ASP A 196 -1.46 -17.67 14.72
CA ASP A 196 -1.48 -18.26 16.05
C ASP A 196 -0.08 -18.37 16.70
N ASN A 197 0.97 -18.65 15.89
CA ASN A 197 2.30 -18.93 16.42
C ASN A 197 3.26 -17.76 16.36
N CYS A 198 3.11 -16.87 15.39
CA CYS A 198 3.99 -15.73 15.17
C CYS A 198 3.33 -14.37 15.36
N ASP A 199 2.01 -14.35 15.63
CA ASP A 199 1.22 -13.13 15.89
C ASP A 199 1.26 -12.10 14.76
N ILE A 200 1.39 -12.52 13.49
CA ILE A 200 1.36 -11.60 12.35
C ILE A 200 0.02 -10.89 12.23
N ASP A 201 -0.01 -9.70 11.60
CA ASP A 201 -1.17 -8.82 11.54
C ASP A 201 -1.93 -8.90 10.21
N GLY A 202 -1.46 -9.70 9.25
CA GLY A 202 -2.12 -9.83 7.96
C GLY A 202 -1.31 -10.55 6.90
N PHE A 203 -1.82 -10.47 5.68
CA PHE A 203 -1.21 -11.09 4.51
C PHE A 203 -1.25 -10.18 3.28
N ARG A 204 -0.18 -10.23 2.48
CA ARG A 204 -0.23 -9.88 1.08
C ARG A 204 -0.39 -11.18 0.29
N CYS A 205 -1.43 -11.29 -0.50
CA CYS A 205 -1.77 -12.52 -1.21
C CYS A 205 -1.33 -12.43 -2.67
N ASP A 206 -0.36 -13.28 -3.01
CA ASP A 206 0.24 -13.42 -4.33
C ASP A 206 -0.78 -13.85 -5.38
N VAL A 207 -0.78 -13.20 -6.56
CA VAL A 207 -1.73 -13.40 -7.67
C VAL A 207 -3.16 -13.72 -7.22
N ALA A 208 -3.64 -12.94 -6.25
CA ALA A 208 -4.92 -13.18 -5.57
C ALA A 208 -6.10 -13.31 -6.54
N GLY A 209 -6.03 -12.64 -7.70
CA GLY A 209 -7.03 -12.71 -8.76
C GLY A 209 -7.21 -14.08 -9.41
N GLU A 210 -6.24 -14.99 -9.27
CA GLU A 210 -6.27 -16.35 -9.80
C GLU A 210 -6.90 -17.37 -8.84
N VAL A 211 -7.13 -16.95 -7.60
CA VAL A 211 -7.76 -17.75 -6.55
C VAL A 211 -9.22 -17.30 -6.39
N PRO A 212 -10.19 -18.21 -6.20
CA PRO A 212 -11.60 -17.84 -6.07
C PRO A 212 -11.88 -16.89 -4.90
N VAL A 213 -12.72 -15.89 -5.12
CA VAL A 213 -13.08 -14.90 -4.09
C VAL A 213 -13.70 -15.54 -2.85
N ASP A 214 -14.58 -16.53 -3.04
CA ASP A 214 -15.23 -17.26 -1.95
C ASP A 214 -14.24 -18.01 -1.04
N PHE A 215 -13.08 -18.42 -1.57
CA PHE A 215 -12.00 -18.94 -0.72
C PHE A 215 -11.39 -17.85 0.15
N TRP A 216 -11.15 -16.67 -0.42
CA TRP A 216 -10.58 -15.55 0.34
C TRP A 216 -11.54 -15.05 1.43
N GLU A 217 -12.85 -15.05 1.13
CA GLU A 217 -13.90 -14.75 2.13
C GLU A 217 -13.89 -15.76 3.28
N GLU A 218 -13.79 -17.06 2.96
CA GLU A 218 -13.70 -18.14 3.95
C GLU A 218 -12.42 -18.01 4.79
N ALA A 219 -11.28 -17.74 4.14
CA ALA A 219 -9.99 -17.55 4.81
C ALA A 219 -10.00 -16.34 5.75
N HIS A 220 -10.45 -15.18 5.27
CA HIS A 220 -10.53 -13.96 6.06
C HIS A 220 -11.41 -14.15 7.29
N ALA A 221 -12.63 -14.68 7.10
CA ALA A 221 -13.55 -14.94 8.20
C ALA A 221 -13.00 -15.94 9.24
N GLU A 222 -12.19 -16.93 8.82
CA GLU A 222 -11.57 -17.87 9.75
C GLU A 222 -10.42 -17.23 10.53
N LEU A 223 -9.61 -16.42 9.89
CA LEU A 223 -8.48 -15.71 10.51
C LEU A 223 -8.97 -14.66 11.51
N GLU A 224 -10.05 -13.93 11.19
CA GLU A 224 -10.61 -12.90 12.07
C GLU A 224 -11.21 -13.45 13.37
N LYS A 225 -11.42 -14.75 13.48
CA LYS A 225 -11.76 -15.38 14.78
C LYS A 225 -10.63 -15.24 15.81
N THR A 226 -9.40 -15.02 15.36
CA THR A 226 -8.25 -14.80 16.26
C THR A 226 -8.03 -13.31 16.52
N LYS A 227 -7.91 -12.51 15.46
CA LYS A 227 -7.80 -11.02 15.51
C LYS A 227 -8.18 -10.42 14.17
N ILE A 228 -8.50 -9.12 14.16
CA ILE A 228 -8.73 -8.38 12.92
C ILE A 228 -7.46 -8.41 12.08
N MET A 229 -7.58 -8.87 10.83
CA MET A 229 -6.48 -9.04 9.89
C MET A 229 -6.46 -7.91 8.85
N PHE A 230 -5.28 -7.57 8.36
CA PHE A 230 -5.10 -6.69 7.22
C PHE A 230 -4.78 -7.51 5.97
N MET A 231 -5.63 -7.43 4.96
CA MET A 231 -5.55 -8.26 3.77
C MET A 231 -5.28 -7.43 2.51
N LEU A 232 -4.10 -7.63 1.92
CA LEU A 232 -3.67 -6.99 0.68
C LEU A 232 -3.71 -8.01 -0.48
N ALA A 233 -4.50 -7.73 -1.52
CA ALA A 233 -4.53 -8.53 -2.73
C ALA A 233 -3.52 -8.03 -3.77
N GLU A 234 -2.66 -8.90 -4.28
CA GLU A 234 -2.02 -8.65 -5.56
C GLU A 234 -3.04 -8.87 -6.68
N ASN A 235 -3.75 -7.82 -6.97
CA ASN A 235 -4.80 -7.75 -7.99
C ASN A 235 -5.11 -6.29 -8.26
N GLU A 236 -5.75 -5.95 -9.37
CA GLU A 236 -6.30 -4.63 -9.57
C GLU A 236 -7.66 -4.68 -10.24
N GLY A 237 -8.69 -4.34 -9.45
CA GLY A 237 -10.01 -4.00 -9.95
C GLY A 237 -10.73 -5.10 -10.73
N THR A 238 -10.29 -6.36 -10.62
CA THR A 238 -11.02 -7.51 -11.13
C THR A 238 -11.79 -8.13 -9.98
N LYS A 239 -13.07 -8.43 -10.25
CA LYS A 239 -13.95 -9.09 -9.31
C LYS A 239 -14.14 -8.28 -8.00
N ASP A 240 -15.04 -8.70 -7.22
CA ASP A 240 -15.45 -8.03 -6.00
C ASP A 240 -14.52 -8.28 -4.78
N MET A 241 -13.21 -8.48 -5.03
CA MET A 241 -12.25 -8.87 -3.99
C MET A 241 -12.21 -7.89 -2.82
N CYS A 242 -12.11 -6.59 -3.13
CA CYS A 242 -12.14 -5.56 -2.10
C CYS A 242 -13.55 -5.23 -1.59
N LYS A 243 -14.59 -5.96 -2.02
CA LYS A 243 -15.92 -5.81 -1.41
C LYS A 243 -16.09 -6.62 -0.14
N THR A 244 -15.43 -7.79 -0.06
CA THR A 244 -15.69 -8.76 1.01
C THR A 244 -14.46 -9.41 1.60
N ALA A 245 -13.41 -9.65 0.78
CA ALA A 245 -12.28 -10.49 1.18
C ALA A 245 -10.98 -9.72 1.48
N PHE A 246 -10.79 -8.55 0.89
CA PHE A 246 -9.56 -7.79 1.00
C PHE A 246 -9.82 -6.33 1.36
N ASP A 247 -8.90 -5.73 2.09
CA ASP A 247 -8.92 -4.35 2.51
C ASP A 247 -8.25 -3.44 1.48
N MET A 248 -7.27 -3.99 0.77
CA MET A 248 -6.44 -3.24 -0.17
C MET A 248 -6.10 -4.09 -1.40
N ASP A 249 -5.94 -3.41 -2.54
CA ASP A 249 -5.40 -3.95 -3.77
C ASP A 249 -4.35 -3.04 -4.41
N TYR A 250 -3.72 -3.49 -5.50
CA TYR A 250 -2.62 -2.80 -6.16
C TYR A 250 -3.08 -1.72 -7.13
N GLY A 251 -2.30 -0.64 -7.23
CA GLY A 251 -2.44 0.43 -8.22
C GLY A 251 -1.60 0.21 -9.48
N TRP A 252 -1.61 -0.97 -10.09
CA TRP A 252 -0.82 -1.30 -11.28
C TRP A 252 -1.05 -0.35 -12.47
N LYS A 253 -2.32 0.02 -12.72
CA LYS A 253 -2.65 0.96 -13.80
C LYS A 253 -2.09 2.34 -13.54
N MET A 254 -2.11 2.80 -12.28
CA MET A 254 -1.51 4.07 -11.93
C MET A 254 0.01 4.02 -12.08
N HIS A 255 0.67 2.96 -11.61
CA HIS A 255 2.11 2.75 -11.78
C HIS A 255 2.51 2.76 -13.28
N SER A 256 1.81 1.99 -14.11
CA SER A 256 2.05 1.96 -15.56
C SER A 256 1.82 3.32 -16.23
N LEU A 257 0.78 4.05 -15.79
CA LEU A 257 0.50 5.38 -16.32
C LEU A 257 1.56 6.40 -15.90
N MET A 258 2.01 6.37 -14.64
CA MET A 258 3.12 7.22 -14.17
C MET A 258 4.39 7.00 -15.00
N ALA A 259 4.74 5.74 -15.29
CA ALA A 259 5.90 5.42 -16.12
C ALA A 259 5.74 5.96 -17.56
N LYS A 260 4.55 5.89 -18.17
CA LYS A 260 4.26 6.47 -19.48
C LYS A 260 4.36 7.99 -19.47
N VAL A 261 3.83 8.64 -18.43
CA VAL A 261 3.93 10.10 -18.26
C VAL A 261 5.40 10.53 -18.11
N ALA A 262 6.19 9.80 -17.33
CA ALA A 262 7.62 10.08 -17.17
C ALA A 262 8.39 10.05 -18.51
N LYS A 263 8.00 9.14 -19.40
CA LYS A 263 8.58 9.02 -20.75
C LYS A 263 7.96 9.96 -21.78
N GLY A 264 6.95 10.73 -21.42
CA GLY A 264 6.21 11.61 -22.35
C GLY A 264 5.27 10.86 -23.30
N GLU A 265 4.97 9.59 -23.04
CA GLU A 265 4.08 8.72 -23.83
C GLU A 265 2.61 8.92 -23.50
N ASP A 266 2.31 9.55 -22.36
CA ASP A 266 0.93 9.87 -21.95
C ASP A 266 0.88 11.26 -21.27
N SER A 267 -0.34 11.76 -21.11
CA SER A 267 -0.59 13.09 -20.56
C SER A 267 -0.75 13.05 -19.04
N VAL A 268 -0.24 14.07 -18.37
CA VAL A 268 -0.50 14.32 -16.94
C VAL A 268 -2.00 14.32 -16.59
N LYS A 269 -2.86 14.79 -17.51
CA LYS A 269 -4.33 14.74 -17.33
C LYS A 269 -4.90 13.34 -17.19
N SER A 270 -4.22 12.33 -17.75
CA SER A 270 -4.65 10.93 -17.63
C SER A 270 -4.58 10.42 -16.20
N ILE A 271 -3.66 10.95 -15.38
CA ILE A 271 -3.56 10.64 -13.95
C ILE A 271 -4.84 11.06 -13.22
N ILE A 272 -5.32 12.31 -13.47
CA ILE A 272 -6.57 12.80 -12.87
C ILE A 272 -7.76 11.92 -13.27
N LYS A 273 -7.86 11.61 -14.57
CA LYS A 273 -8.95 10.77 -15.09
C LYS A 273 -8.94 9.37 -14.49
N LEU A 274 -7.75 8.77 -14.37
CA LEU A 274 -7.62 7.45 -13.78
C LEU A 274 -7.98 7.47 -12.30
N GLN A 275 -7.51 8.48 -11.53
CA GLN A 275 -7.86 8.61 -10.12
C GLN A 275 -9.38 8.77 -9.92
N GLN A 276 -10.03 9.64 -10.68
CA GLN A 276 -11.47 9.80 -10.63
C GLN A 276 -12.24 8.50 -10.97
N LYS A 277 -11.72 7.72 -11.92
CA LYS A 277 -12.27 6.40 -12.23
C LYS A 277 -12.09 5.43 -11.07
N ILE A 278 -10.91 5.39 -10.44
CA ILE A 278 -10.64 4.56 -9.25
C ILE A 278 -11.63 4.93 -8.13
N ASP A 279 -11.79 6.21 -7.83
CA ASP A 279 -12.71 6.71 -6.81
C ASP A 279 -14.18 6.31 -7.06
N SER A 280 -14.53 6.07 -8.33
CA SER A 280 -15.89 5.66 -8.74
C SER A 280 -16.15 4.16 -8.64
N ILE A 281 -15.10 3.31 -8.68
CA ILE A 281 -15.23 1.85 -8.76
C ILE A 281 -14.74 1.11 -7.52
N LEU A 282 -13.76 1.68 -6.81
CA LEU A 282 -13.25 1.07 -5.58
C LEU A 282 -14.27 1.23 -4.46
N PRO A 283 -14.55 0.19 -3.66
CA PRO A 283 -15.38 0.33 -2.46
C PRO A 283 -14.87 1.45 -1.55
N LYS A 284 -15.79 2.19 -0.90
CA LYS A 284 -15.42 3.37 -0.11
C LYS A 284 -14.61 3.05 1.14
N ASP A 285 -14.66 1.83 1.59
CA ASP A 285 -13.92 1.26 2.72
C ASP A 285 -12.70 0.44 2.32
N ALA A 286 -12.33 0.44 1.03
CA ALA A 286 -11.14 -0.22 0.52
C ALA A 286 -10.03 0.79 0.17
N VAL A 287 -8.79 0.33 0.17
CA VAL A 287 -7.60 1.14 -0.07
C VAL A 287 -6.91 0.70 -1.36
N ARG A 288 -6.37 1.65 -2.13
CA ARG A 288 -5.47 1.40 -3.24
C ARG A 288 -4.01 1.57 -2.79
N MET A 289 -3.16 0.58 -3.04
CA MET A 289 -1.73 0.71 -2.81
C MET A 289 -1.05 1.43 -3.99
N TYR A 290 -0.27 2.45 -3.71
CA TYR A 290 0.51 3.18 -4.70
C TYR A 290 2.01 3.04 -4.45
N PHE A 291 2.78 2.87 -5.52
CA PHE A 291 4.22 2.63 -5.45
C PHE A 291 4.92 3.11 -6.73
N ILE A 292 6.21 3.40 -6.64
CA ILE A 292 7.07 3.65 -7.78
C ILE A 292 7.87 2.41 -8.17
N THR A 293 8.08 1.49 -7.22
CA THR A 293 8.73 0.19 -7.44
C THR A 293 8.29 -0.82 -6.38
N ASN A 294 8.51 -2.09 -6.63
CA ASN A 294 8.39 -3.22 -5.72
C ASN A 294 9.39 -4.31 -6.15
N HIS A 295 9.34 -5.50 -5.52
CA HIS A 295 10.25 -6.60 -5.85
C HIS A 295 10.15 -7.05 -7.32
N ASP A 296 8.95 -7.10 -7.90
CA ASP A 296 8.74 -7.51 -9.30
C ASP A 296 9.22 -6.44 -10.27
N GLU A 297 8.80 -5.20 -10.06
CA GLU A 297 9.20 -4.11 -10.92
C GLU A 297 10.71 -3.94 -10.94
N ASN A 298 11.35 -3.96 -9.75
CA ASN A 298 12.80 -3.83 -9.64
C ASN A 298 13.54 -4.99 -10.33
N SER A 299 13.11 -6.23 -10.09
CA SER A 299 13.85 -7.40 -10.61
C SER A 299 13.64 -7.64 -12.11
N TRP A 300 12.42 -7.36 -12.62
CA TRP A 300 12.04 -7.77 -13.99
C TRP A 300 11.88 -6.62 -14.97
N ASN A 301 11.33 -5.49 -14.51
CA ASN A 301 10.86 -4.42 -15.38
C ASN A 301 11.72 -3.16 -15.35
N GLY A 302 12.66 -3.06 -14.42
CA GLY A 302 13.60 -1.94 -14.28
C GLY A 302 13.50 -1.22 -12.95
N THR A 303 14.59 -0.58 -12.56
CA THR A 303 14.65 0.24 -11.33
C THR A 303 13.71 1.43 -11.43
N ALA A 304 13.40 2.06 -10.29
CA ALA A 304 12.63 3.31 -10.29
C ALA A 304 13.34 4.40 -11.14
N LYS A 305 14.66 4.46 -11.07
CA LYS A 305 15.48 5.37 -11.89
C LYS A 305 15.36 5.09 -13.40
N GLU A 306 15.38 3.81 -13.82
CA GLU A 306 15.19 3.44 -15.22
C GLU A 306 13.80 3.82 -15.76
N LYS A 307 12.77 3.80 -14.89
CA LYS A 307 11.38 4.10 -15.28
C LYS A 307 11.04 5.58 -15.26
N PHE A 308 11.49 6.28 -14.21
CA PHE A 308 11.07 7.65 -13.92
C PHE A 308 12.18 8.69 -14.15
N GLY A 309 13.42 8.24 -14.38
CA GLY A 309 14.57 9.14 -14.56
C GLY A 309 14.75 10.11 -13.39
N GLU A 310 14.99 11.36 -13.68
CA GLU A 310 15.12 12.43 -12.68
C GLU A 310 13.78 12.80 -12.00
N GLY A 311 12.66 12.25 -12.49
CA GLY A 311 11.34 12.47 -11.93
C GLY A 311 10.97 11.52 -10.77
N GLU A 312 11.84 10.60 -10.39
CA GLU A 312 11.58 9.57 -9.37
C GLU A 312 10.95 10.16 -8.09
N ASN A 313 11.52 11.21 -7.53
CA ASN A 313 11.00 11.85 -6.32
C ASN A 313 9.62 12.50 -6.55
N ALA A 314 9.38 13.12 -7.71
CA ALA A 314 8.07 13.72 -8.01
C ALA A 314 6.96 12.65 -8.10
N PHE A 315 7.27 11.49 -8.67
CA PHE A 315 6.34 10.36 -8.70
C PHE A 315 6.20 9.68 -7.33
N ALA A 316 7.25 9.65 -6.50
CA ALA A 316 7.13 9.22 -5.11
C ALA A 316 6.19 10.15 -4.32
N VAL A 317 6.34 11.49 -4.43
CA VAL A 317 5.38 12.45 -3.84
C VAL A 317 3.94 12.13 -4.28
N LEU A 318 3.74 11.82 -5.56
CA LEU A 318 2.41 11.50 -6.07
C LEU A 318 1.83 10.25 -5.38
N THR A 319 2.61 9.19 -5.13
CA THR A 319 2.12 7.98 -4.43
C THR A 319 1.66 8.24 -3.01
N TYR A 320 2.24 9.24 -2.33
CA TYR A 320 1.86 9.64 -0.97
C TYR A 320 0.63 10.54 -0.92
N THR A 321 0.41 11.31 -1.96
CA THR A 321 -0.62 12.35 -1.96
C THR A 321 -1.91 11.96 -2.67
N LEU A 322 -1.92 10.87 -3.45
CA LEU A 322 -3.14 10.25 -3.98
C LEU A 322 -3.97 9.59 -2.86
N PRO A 323 -5.30 9.42 -3.04
CA PRO A 323 -6.14 8.67 -2.10
C PRO A 323 -5.77 7.19 -2.05
N GLY A 324 -4.89 6.80 -1.12
CA GLY A 324 -4.42 5.43 -0.99
C GLY A 324 -3.25 5.30 -0.01
N MET A 325 -2.68 4.11 0.07
CA MET A 325 -1.56 3.77 0.95
C MET A 325 -0.26 3.66 0.14
N PRO A 326 0.80 4.41 0.48
CA PRO A 326 2.07 4.32 -0.21
C PRO A 326 2.85 3.07 0.24
N LEU A 327 3.63 2.53 -0.71
CA LEU A 327 4.60 1.46 -0.48
C LEU A 327 6.02 1.99 -0.73
N ILE A 328 6.93 1.69 0.19
CA ILE A 328 8.38 1.80 0.01
C ILE A 328 8.96 0.38 -0.16
N TYR A 329 9.61 0.11 -1.28
CA TYR A 329 10.39 -1.11 -1.45
C TYR A 329 11.77 -0.93 -0.79
N ASN A 330 12.26 -1.94 -0.08
CA ASN A 330 13.52 -1.86 0.66
C ASN A 330 14.70 -1.42 -0.23
N GLY A 331 15.45 -0.44 0.25
CA GLY A 331 16.53 0.20 -0.50
C GLY A 331 16.11 1.44 -1.29
N GLN A 332 14.81 1.69 -1.47
CA GLN A 332 14.31 2.89 -2.14
C GLN A 332 14.77 4.16 -1.42
N GLU A 333 14.79 4.15 -0.10
CA GLU A 333 15.31 5.23 0.74
C GLU A 333 16.84 5.40 0.68
N ALA A 334 17.54 4.37 0.20
CA ALA A 334 18.98 4.42 -0.10
C ALA A 334 19.26 4.70 -1.58
N GLY A 335 18.23 5.03 -2.38
CA GLY A 335 18.36 5.31 -3.81
C GLY A 335 18.76 4.08 -4.62
N LEU A 336 18.20 2.91 -4.31
CA LEU A 336 18.46 1.66 -5.00
C LEU A 336 18.28 1.81 -6.52
N ASP A 337 19.38 1.87 -7.23
CA ASP A 337 19.46 1.97 -8.70
C ASP A 337 20.10 0.73 -9.32
N LYS A 338 19.71 -0.43 -8.81
CA LYS A 338 20.18 -1.73 -9.23
C LYS A 338 19.00 -2.69 -9.27
N ARG A 339 18.88 -3.45 -10.36
CA ARG A 339 17.95 -4.58 -10.43
C ARG A 339 18.48 -5.72 -9.56
N LEU A 340 17.79 -6.00 -8.45
CA LEU A 340 18.16 -7.09 -7.55
C LEU A 340 17.90 -8.44 -8.23
N ARG A 341 18.87 -9.34 -8.16
CA ARG A 341 18.77 -10.66 -8.79
C ARG A 341 17.79 -11.56 -8.05
N PHE A 342 16.71 -11.93 -8.72
CA PHE A 342 15.60 -12.67 -8.10
C PHE A 342 15.99 -14.08 -7.62
N PHE A 343 16.78 -14.82 -8.42
CA PHE A 343 17.17 -16.21 -8.12
C PHE A 343 18.53 -16.36 -7.45
N ALA A 344 19.14 -15.27 -7.04
CA ALA A 344 20.48 -15.29 -6.44
C ALA A 344 20.58 -14.30 -5.30
N LYS A 345 21.56 -14.49 -4.42
CA LYS A 345 21.95 -13.51 -3.40
C LYS A 345 22.45 -12.26 -4.11
N ASP A 346 21.90 -11.15 -3.73
CA ASP A 346 22.35 -9.82 -4.06
C ASP A 346 22.18 -8.94 -2.81
N THR A 347 22.79 -7.78 -2.74
CA THR A 347 22.73 -6.96 -1.54
C THR A 347 22.45 -5.51 -1.90
N ILE A 348 21.56 -4.87 -1.14
CA ILE A 348 21.28 -3.45 -1.23
C ILE A 348 22.51 -2.69 -0.72
N ASP A 349 22.94 -1.69 -1.48
CA ASP A 349 23.94 -0.72 -1.04
C ASP A 349 23.24 0.40 -0.25
N TRP A 350 23.28 0.30 1.06
CA TRP A 350 22.67 1.27 1.96
C TRP A 350 23.40 2.62 2.03
N ASN A 351 24.57 2.73 1.42
CA ASN A 351 25.39 3.95 1.38
C ASN A 351 25.40 4.62 -0.01
N HIS A 352 24.59 4.13 -0.96
CA HIS A 352 24.57 4.67 -2.33
C HIS A 352 24.08 6.13 -2.37
N LYS A 353 22.92 6.38 -1.76
CA LYS A 353 22.32 7.73 -1.59
C LYS A 353 21.56 7.75 -0.27
N ASP A 354 21.21 8.94 0.20
CA ASP A 354 20.35 9.09 1.37
C ASP A 354 19.09 9.88 1.00
N PHE A 355 18.03 9.18 0.66
CA PHE A 355 16.68 9.73 0.52
C PHE A 355 15.83 9.57 1.80
N SER A 356 16.43 9.10 2.91
CA SER A 356 15.70 8.96 4.18
C SER A 356 15.05 10.26 4.65
N PRO A 357 15.72 11.46 4.57
CA PRO A 357 15.07 12.71 4.95
C PRO A 357 13.82 13.03 4.12
N PHE A 358 13.87 12.72 2.81
CA PHE A 358 12.73 12.90 1.91
C PHE A 358 11.55 12.00 2.28
N TYR A 359 11.80 10.70 2.50
CA TYR A 359 10.73 9.78 2.91
C TYR A 359 10.23 10.04 4.32
N LYS A 360 11.09 10.45 5.27
CA LYS A 360 10.67 10.89 6.61
C LYS A 360 9.68 12.05 6.54
N THR A 361 9.94 13.04 5.69
CA THR A 361 9.02 14.16 5.49
C THR A 361 7.67 13.70 4.95
N LEU A 362 7.65 12.80 3.96
CA LEU A 362 6.41 12.27 3.39
C LEU A 362 5.65 11.39 4.39
N ASN A 363 6.35 10.56 5.16
CA ASN A 363 5.75 9.70 6.18
C ASN A 363 5.14 10.55 7.32
N ALA A 364 5.86 11.56 7.80
CA ALA A 364 5.35 12.50 8.81
C ALA A 364 4.08 13.20 8.31
N LEU A 365 4.12 13.77 7.10
CA LEU A 365 2.97 14.40 6.48
C LEU A 365 1.76 13.46 6.37
N LYS A 366 2.00 12.19 5.97
CA LYS A 366 0.95 11.17 5.86
C LYS A 366 0.32 10.87 7.21
N HIS A 367 1.09 10.85 8.28
CA HIS A 367 0.61 10.60 9.64
C HIS A 367 -0.15 11.79 10.23
N GLU A 368 0.36 12.99 10.05
CA GLU A 368 -0.10 14.20 10.74
C GLU A 368 -1.31 14.83 10.05
N ASN A 369 -1.37 14.80 8.71
CA ASN A 369 -2.44 15.46 7.97
C ASN A 369 -3.57 14.50 7.58
N GLU A 370 -4.73 14.63 8.23
CA GLU A 370 -5.88 13.77 8.00
C GLU A 370 -6.40 13.79 6.55
N ALA A 371 -6.16 14.87 5.80
CA ALA A 371 -6.56 14.91 4.40
C ALA A 371 -5.84 13.84 3.56
N LEU A 372 -4.65 13.38 3.96
CA LEU A 372 -3.88 12.36 3.27
C LEU A 372 -4.11 10.93 3.78
N TRP A 373 -4.89 10.74 4.84
CA TRP A 373 -5.14 9.41 5.37
C TRP A 373 -5.77 8.47 4.33
N ASN A 374 -5.70 7.19 4.59
CA ASN A 374 -6.23 6.15 3.70
C ASN A 374 -7.76 6.16 3.69
N THR A 375 -8.35 5.78 2.58
CA THR A 375 -9.81 5.69 2.43
C THR A 375 -10.40 4.72 3.46
N PRO A 376 -11.51 5.03 4.17
CA PRO A 376 -12.39 6.20 4.03
C PRO A 376 -12.00 7.40 4.89
N PHE A 377 -10.91 7.31 5.65
CA PHE A 377 -10.53 8.30 6.66
C PHE A 377 -9.87 9.55 6.06
N GLY A 378 -9.35 9.46 4.85
CA GLY A 378 -8.72 10.58 4.16
C GLY A 378 -9.68 11.59 3.55
N GLY A 379 -9.12 12.69 3.09
CA GLY A 379 -9.85 13.77 2.43
C GLY A 379 -10.21 13.49 0.97
N SER A 380 -11.06 14.33 0.42
CA SER A 380 -11.43 14.29 -0.99
C SER A 380 -10.23 14.62 -1.91
N PHE A 381 -10.25 14.05 -3.11
CA PHE A 381 -9.32 14.40 -4.18
C PHE A 381 -9.96 15.44 -5.09
N VAL A 382 -9.44 16.67 -5.05
CA VAL A 382 -9.99 17.82 -5.79
C VAL A 382 -8.99 18.28 -6.84
N PRO A 383 -9.19 17.96 -8.12
CA PRO A 383 -8.34 18.49 -9.18
C PRO A 383 -8.39 20.02 -9.23
N LEU A 384 -7.22 20.63 -9.42
CA LEU A 384 -7.06 22.07 -9.61
C LEU A 384 -6.65 22.36 -11.05
N ASP A 385 -7.37 23.27 -11.69
CA ASP A 385 -6.98 23.75 -13.01
C ASP A 385 -5.76 24.64 -12.94
N ASN A 386 -4.88 24.54 -13.95
CA ASN A 386 -3.66 25.34 -14.03
C ASN A 386 -3.36 25.78 -15.47
N THR A 387 -2.35 26.66 -15.63
CA THR A 387 -1.93 27.20 -16.93
C THR A 387 -1.05 26.27 -17.75
N GLN A 388 -0.56 25.17 -17.15
CA GLN A 388 0.36 24.19 -17.78
C GLN A 388 -0.19 22.74 -17.71
N PRO A 389 -1.44 22.46 -18.09
CA PRO A 389 -2.14 21.21 -17.77
C PRO A 389 -1.60 19.97 -18.52
N ARG A 390 -0.62 20.15 -19.41
CA ARG A 390 0.08 19.04 -20.10
C ARG A 390 1.35 18.59 -19.38
N LYS A 391 1.91 19.46 -18.51
CA LYS A 391 3.19 19.24 -17.82
C LYS A 391 3.04 19.21 -16.31
N VAL A 392 2.06 19.95 -15.80
CA VAL A 392 1.86 20.14 -14.36
C VAL A 392 0.57 19.45 -13.91
N LEU A 393 0.70 18.54 -12.95
CA LEU A 393 -0.39 17.99 -12.19
C LEU A 393 -0.63 18.88 -10.97
N SER A 394 -1.86 19.32 -10.77
CA SER A 394 -2.25 20.08 -9.58
C SER A 394 -3.57 19.57 -9.03
N PHE A 395 -3.62 19.35 -7.73
CA PHE A 395 -4.81 18.92 -7.01
C PHE A 395 -4.69 19.30 -5.53
N MET A 396 -5.82 19.18 -4.83
CA MET A 396 -5.90 19.37 -3.40
C MET A 396 -6.49 18.11 -2.74
N ARG A 397 -5.99 17.78 -1.58
CA ARG A 397 -6.63 16.86 -0.63
C ARG A 397 -7.22 17.69 0.48
N GLU A 398 -8.48 17.42 0.84
CA GLU A 398 -9.19 18.24 1.82
C GLU A 398 -10.10 17.40 2.71
N LYS A 399 -9.98 17.61 4.04
CA LYS A 399 -10.85 17.01 5.06
C LYS A 399 -11.01 17.97 6.24
N GLY A 400 -12.20 18.54 6.41
CA GLY A 400 -12.41 19.57 7.40
C GLY A 400 -11.45 20.73 7.19
N ASP A 401 -10.71 21.09 8.23
CA ASP A 401 -9.70 22.16 8.17
C ASP A 401 -8.35 21.68 7.60
N ASN A 402 -8.13 20.37 7.50
CA ASN A 402 -6.91 19.80 6.93
C ASN A 402 -6.93 19.91 5.40
N ARG A 403 -5.92 20.57 4.85
CA ARG A 403 -5.83 20.83 3.43
C ARG A 403 -4.39 20.70 2.96
N VAL A 404 -4.17 19.94 1.86
CA VAL A 404 -2.85 19.79 1.23
C VAL A 404 -2.99 20.09 -0.25
N VAL A 405 -2.33 21.13 -0.72
CA VAL A 405 -2.21 21.48 -2.14
C VAL A 405 -0.95 20.88 -2.72
N VAL A 406 -1.08 20.14 -3.81
CA VAL A 406 0.01 19.44 -4.49
C VAL A 406 0.16 19.95 -5.91
N ILE A 407 1.36 20.38 -6.27
CA ILE A 407 1.69 20.86 -7.61
C ILE A 407 2.98 20.17 -8.07
N LEU A 408 2.87 19.30 -9.08
CA LEU A 408 3.98 18.51 -9.59
C LEU A 408 4.27 18.86 -11.04
N ASN A 409 5.48 19.31 -11.33
CA ASN A 409 5.97 19.38 -12.70
C ASN A 409 6.46 18.00 -13.15
N LEU A 410 5.63 17.27 -13.85
CA LEU A 410 5.95 15.93 -14.37
C LEU A 410 6.54 16.01 -15.79
N SER A 411 7.53 16.92 -15.96
CA SER A 411 8.21 17.12 -17.26
C SER A 411 9.70 17.47 -17.08
N PRO A 412 10.54 17.20 -18.08
CA PRO A 412 11.98 17.51 -18.03
C PRO A 412 12.30 19.00 -18.25
N ALA A 413 11.32 19.88 -18.26
CA ALA A 413 11.50 21.30 -18.48
C ALA A 413 11.10 22.12 -17.25
N LYS A 414 11.84 23.21 -16.95
CA LYS A 414 11.39 24.23 -16.01
C LYS A 414 10.08 24.84 -16.51
N VAL A 415 9.11 25.03 -15.62
CA VAL A 415 7.80 25.61 -15.92
C VAL A 415 7.45 26.71 -14.94
N THR A 416 6.72 27.72 -15.43
CA THR A 416 5.98 28.66 -14.59
C THR A 416 4.49 28.36 -14.74
N VAL A 417 3.79 28.19 -13.63
CA VAL A 417 2.42 27.77 -13.58
C VAL A 417 1.61 28.66 -12.63
N ASN A 418 0.37 28.95 -13.01
CA ASN A 418 -0.64 29.56 -12.15
C ASN A 418 -1.81 28.58 -11.97
N LEU A 419 -2.32 28.47 -10.76
CA LEU A 419 -3.60 27.83 -10.50
C LEU A 419 -4.75 28.72 -11.04
N LYS A 420 -5.85 28.09 -11.41
CA LYS A 420 -7.05 28.78 -11.91
C LYS A 420 -8.22 28.56 -10.94
N GLY A 421 -8.95 29.62 -10.66
CA GLY A 421 -10.08 29.59 -9.72
C GLY A 421 -9.61 29.61 -8.26
N SER A 422 -10.54 29.83 -7.35
CA SER A 422 -10.30 30.14 -5.93
C SER A 422 -10.35 28.93 -4.98
N LYS A 423 -10.41 27.70 -5.49
CA LYS A 423 -10.54 26.50 -4.65
C LYS A 423 -9.38 26.29 -3.69
N ALA A 424 -8.19 26.72 -4.07
CA ALA A 424 -6.97 26.59 -3.28
C ALA A 424 -6.52 27.93 -2.66
N ASP A 425 -7.37 28.97 -2.67
CA ASP A 425 -7.02 30.25 -2.05
C ASP A 425 -6.80 30.05 -0.54
N GLY A 426 -5.72 30.62 0.01
CA GLY A 426 -5.33 30.52 1.41
C GLY A 426 -3.84 30.62 1.62
N ASP A 427 -3.43 30.55 2.89
CA ASP A 427 -2.05 30.56 3.31
C ASP A 427 -1.57 29.13 3.55
N TYR A 428 -0.35 28.84 3.14
CA TYR A 428 0.22 27.50 3.11
C TYR A 428 1.71 27.53 3.39
N THR A 429 2.19 26.43 3.97
CA THR A 429 3.64 26.18 4.14
C THR A 429 4.05 24.93 3.35
N ASP A 430 5.08 25.04 2.49
CA ASP A 430 5.64 23.87 1.80
C ASP A 430 6.35 22.93 2.78
N VAL A 431 5.99 21.65 2.75
CA VAL A 431 6.46 20.65 3.73
C VAL A 431 7.96 20.36 3.64
N PHE A 432 8.59 20.60 2.49
CA PHE A 432 10.00 20.33 2.27
C PHE A 432 10.88 21.55 2.55
N SER A 433 10.58 22.68 1.93
CA SER A 433 11.41 23.89 2.02
C SER A 433 11.04 24.79 3.19
N LYS A 434 9.87 24.56 3.80
CA LYS A 434 9.26 25.44 4.82
C LYS A 434 9.00 26.86 4.33
N ALA A 435 8.92 27.03 3.01
CA ALA A 435 8.54 28.30 2.41
C ALA A 435 7.03 28.55 2.57
N GLU A 436 6.68 29.79 2.91
CA GLU A 436 5.29 30.24 3.04
C GLU A 436 4.75 30.72 1.70
N PHE A 437 3.49 30.42 1.41
CA PHE A 437 2.79 30.77 0.20
C PHE A 437 1.39 31.29 0.51
N THR A 438 1.03 32.46 -0.02
CA THR A 438 -0.37 32.88 -0.11
C THR A 438 -0.86 32.55 -1.51
N LEU A 439 -1.64 31.47 -1.64
CA LEU A 439 -2.29 31.13 -2.90
C LEU A 439 -3.51 32.02 -3.10
N ASN A 440 -3.55 32.71 -4.24
CA ASN A 440 -4.75 33.41 -4.68
C ASN A 440 -4.91 33.28 -6.21
N SER A 441 -6.14 33.28 -6.66
CA SER A 441 -6.50 33.03 -8.06
C SER A 441 -6.01 34.07 -9.05
N SER A 442 -5.47 35.21 -8.57
CA SER A 442 -5.20 36.35 -9.43
C SER A 442 -3.73 36.56 -9.82
N ASN A 443 -2.74 36.10 -9.05
CA ASN A 443 -1.35 36.56 -9.27
C ASN A 443 -0.21 35.61 -8.90
N LEU A 444 -0.41 34.30 -8.74
CA LEU A 444 0.68 33.44 -8.29
C LEU A 444 1.44 32.76 -9.45
N ASN A 445 2.60 33.31 -9.82
CA ASN A 445 3.52 32.67 -10.76
C ASN A 445 4.44 31.68 -10.02
N LEU A 446 3.97 30.44 -9.84
CA LEU A 446 4.81 29.40 -9.27
C LEU A 446 5.80 28.87 -10.30
N THR A 447 7.07 28.90 -9.98
CA THR A 447 8.10 28.34 -10.84
C THR A 447 8.61 27.03 -10.27
N LEU A 448 8.53 25.95 -11.05
CA LEU A 448 9.05 24.64 -10.71
C LEU A 448 10.19 24.27 -11.65
N PRO A 449 11.32 23.77 -11.14
CA PRO A 449 12.35 23.18 -11.99
C PRO A 449 11.79 21.94 -12.72
N ALA A 450 12.58 21.36 -13.62
CA ALA A 450 12.28 20.04 -14.17
C ALA A 450 12.03 19.03 -13.02
N TRP A 451 10.93 18.29 -13.10
CA TRP A 451 10.52 17.31 -12.07
C TRP A 451 10.36 17.90 -10.66
N GLY A 452 10.22 19.22 -10.54
CA GLY A 452 10.00 19.90 -9.27
C GLY A 452 8.58 19.74 -8.74
N TYR A 453 8.44 19.91 -7.45
CA TYR A 453 7.15 19.78 -6.77
C TYR A 453 7.01 20.79 -5.63
N TRP A 454 5.76 21.13 -5.33
CA TRP A 454 5.32 21.81 -4.12
C TRP A 454 4.27 20.96 -3.45
N VAL A 455 4.42 20.70 -2.16
CA VAL A 455 3.46 20.01 -1.30
C VAL A 455 3.20 20.94 -0.13
N MET A 456 2.06 21.61 -0.15
CA MET A 456 1.77 22.74 0.70
C MET A 456 0.61 22.41 1.65
N GLU A 457 0.85 22.48 2.96
CA GLU A 457 -0.17 22.36 4.01
C GLU A 457 -0.78 23.70 4.29
N ALA A 458 -2.11 23.77 4.49
CA ALA A 458 -2.79 24.96 4.98
C ALA A 458 -2.39 25.23 6.43
N GLU A 459 -2.26 26.53 6.76
CA GLU A 459 -2.01 27.03 8.12
C GLU A 459 -3.27 26.96 8.98
#